data_442e10bde71786b2570fef0f2cc42cb5
#
_entry.id   442e10bde71786b2570fef0f2cc42cb5
#
_cell.length_a   1.000
_cell.length_b   1.000
_cell.length_c   1.000
_cell.angle_alpha   90.00
_cell.angle_beta   90.00
_cell.angle_gamma   90.00
#
_symmetry.space_group_name_H-M   'P 1'
#
loop_
_entity.id
_entity.type
_entity.pdbx_description
1 polymer ?
#
loop_
_entity_poly.entity_id
_entity_poly.type
_entity_poly.pdbx_seq_one_letter_code
_entity_poly.pdbx_strand_id
1 'polypeptide(L)'
;MCIRDRVIFAANVSEDDVADDGALNEYVQKVKEYAKEFDSEVFVVCAQIEQELAELDDEEKKMFLEDLGVKESGLDKLIKASYSLLGLISYLTAGETESRAWTIKKGTKAPGAAGKIHSDFERGFIKAEVVSYKDLMECGNMVAAKEKGLVRQEGKEYVVEDGDVILFKFNV
;
A
#
# COMPACT_ATOMS: atom_id res chain seq x y z
N MET A 1 1.82 19.05 9.96
CA MET A 1 0.74 18.43 9.16
C MET A 1 -0.36 18.05 10.14
N CYS A 2 -1.50 18.71 10.03
CA CYS A 2 -2.63 18.46 10.93
C CYS A 2 -3.44 17.28 10.37
N ILE A 3 -3.46 16.13 11.04
CA ILE A 3 -4.28 14.96 10.66
C ILE A 3 -5.78 15.34 10.64
N ARG A 4 -6.14 16.37 11.40
CA ARG A 4 -7.51 16.86 11.58
C ARG A 4 -8.13 17.49 10.32
N ASP A 5 -7.30 17.92 9.36
CA ASP A 5 -7.75 18.65 8.18
C ASP A 5 -7.92 17.74 6.95
N ARG A 6 -7.72 16.41 7.12
CA ARG A 6 -7.85 15.43 6.05
C ARG A 6 -8.99 14.48 6.32
N VAL A 7 -9.91 14.40 5.38
CA VAL A 7 -11.14 13.60 5.49
C VAL A 7 -11.22 12.65 4.31
N ILE A 8 -11.69 11.43 4.55
CA ILE A 8 -12.11 10.47 3.55
C ILE A 8 -13.58 10.19 3.79
N PHE A 9 -14.38 10.15 2.73
CA PHE A 9 -15.78 9.81 2.81
C PHE A 9 -15.99 8.33 2.47
N ALA A 10 -16.62 7.59 3.38
CA ALA A 10 -17.07 6.22 3.15
C ALA A 10 -18.58 6.24 2.83
N ALA A 11 -18.92 5.99 1.58
CA ALA A 11 -20.31 5.86 1.15
C ALA A 11 -20.76 4.41 1.41
N ASN A 12 -21.52 4.19 2.49
CA ASN A 12 -22.09 2.88 2.81
C ASN A 12 -23.34 2.65 1.95
N VAL A 13 -23.31 1.58 1.15
CA VAL A 13 -24.38 1.22 0.21
C VAL A 13 -24.89 -0.19 0.46
N SER A 14 -25.98 -0.57 -0.23
CA SER A 14 -26.47 -1.94 -0.29
C SER A 14 -25.54 -2.83 -1.12
N GLU A 15 -25.70 -4.14 -1.00
CA GLU A 15 -24.95 -5.14 -1.77
C GLU A 15 -25.10 -4.93 -3.28
N ASP A 16 -26.31 -4.58 -3.75
CA ASP A 16 -26.60 -4.35 -5.18
C ASP A 16 -25.78 -3.21 -5.81
N ASP A 17 -25.36 -2.24 -5.01
CA ASP A 17 -24.66 -1.04 -5.47
C ASP A 17 -23.12 -1.16 -5.36
N VAL A 18 -22.58 -2.27 -4.83
CA VAL A 18 -21.12 -2.40 -4.58
C VAL A 18 -20.35 -2.72 -5.86
N ALA A 19 -20.92 -3.56 -6.72
CA ALA A 19 -20.24 -4.08 -7.91
C ALA A 19 -19.81 -2.99 -8.91
N ASP A 20 -20.63 -1.93 -9.06
CA ASP A 20 -20.38 -0.78 -9.95
C ASP A 20 -19.79 0.46 -9.21
N ASP A 21 -19.36 0.28 -7.95
CA ASP A 21 -18.83 1.35 -7.10
C ASP A 21 -19.84 2.49 -6.88
N GLY A 22 -21.13 2.12 -6.81
CA GLY A 22 -22.25 3.02 -6.62
C GLY A 22 -22.47 4.00 -7.78
N ALA A 23 -22.06 3.63 -8.99
CA ALA A 23 -22.13 4.52 -10.14
C ALA A 23 -23.57 4.97 -10.48
N LEU A 24 -24.55 4.10 -10.27
CA LEU A 24 -25.96 4.38 -10.50
C LEU A 24 -26.70 4.92 -9.27
N ASN A 25 -26.06 4.94 -8.10
CA ASN A 25 -26.67 5.40 -6.87
C ASN A 25 -26.56 6.95 -6.76
N GLU A 26 -27.72 7.64 -6.78
CA GLU A 26 -27.77 9.12 -6.76
C GLU A 26 -27.20 9.72 -5.46
N TYR A 27 -27.29 9.00 -4.33
CA TYR A 27 -26.74 9.47 -3.06
C TYR A 27 -25.22 9.38 -3.06
N VAL A 28 -24.66 8.34 -3.65
CA VAL A 28 -23.20 8.21 -3.85
C VAL A 28 -22.69 9.35 -4.72
N GLN A 29 -23.40 9.71 -5.80
CA GLN A 29 -23.01 10.82 -6.65
C GLN A 29 -23.03 12.15 -5.89
N LYS A 30 -24.06 12.40 -5.06
CA LYS A 30 -24.12 13.60 -4.21
C LYS A 30 -22.95 13.66 -3.21
N VAL A 31 -22.56 12.53 -2.62
CA VAL A 31 -21.40 12.47 -1.73
C VAL A 31 -20.10 12.76 -2.51
N LYS A 32 -19.96 12.19 -3.72
CA LYS A 32 -18.80 12.45 -4.59
C LYS A 32 -18.71 13.94 -5.00
N GLU A 33 -19.84 14.58 -5.27
CA GLU A 33 -19.88 16.02 -5.56
C GLU A 33 -19.48 16.87 -4.35
N TYR A 34 -20.04 16.56 -3.18
CA TYR A 34 -19.71 17.26 -1.94
C TYR A 34 -18.23 17.09 -1.55
N ALA A 35 -17.67 15.89 -1.69
CA ALA A 35 -16.28 15.61 -1.37
C ALA A 35 -15.29 16.41 -2.23
N LYS A 36 -15.65 16.76 -3.48
CA LYS A 36 -14.82 17.60 -4.36
C LYS A 36 -14.57 18.99 -3.78
N GLU A 37 -15.51 19.55 -3.00
CA GLU A 37 -15.33 20.86 -2.36
C GLU A 37 -14.17 20.84 -1.34
N PHE A 38 -13.82 19.67 -0.82
CA PHE A 38 -12.79 19.47 0.18
C PHE A 38 -11.52 18.79 -0.36
N ASP A 39 -11.45 18.58 -1.69
CA ASP A 39 -10.38 17.79 -2.33
C ASP A 39 -10.18 16.43 -1.62
N SER A 40 -11.29 15.77 -1.31
CA SER A 40 -11.36 14.54 -0.53
C SER A 40 -11.76 13.36 -1.40
N GLU A 41 -11.17 12.18 -1.11
CA GLU A 41 -11.54 10.93 -1.77
C GLU A 41 -12.85 10.35 -1.18
N VAL A 42 -13.59 9.67 -2.02
CA VAL A 42 -14.79 8.90 -1.66
C VAL A 42 -14.57 7.46 -2.07
N PHE A 43 -14.73 6.52 -1.16
CA PHE A 43 -14.81 5.10 -1.50
C PHE A 43 -16.18 4.54 -1.12
N VAL A 44 -16.62 3.53 -1.87
CA VAL A 44 -17.90 2.85 -1.65
C VAL A 44 -17.65 1.56 -0.91
N VAL A 45 -18.48 1.29 0.10
CA VAL A 45 -18.40 0.12 0.96
C VAL A 45 -19.80 -0.40 1.27
N CYS A 46 -19.94 -1.71 1.46
CA CYS A 46 -21.10 -2.31 2.08
C CYS A 46 -20.68 -2.95 3.41
N ALA A 47 -21.13 -2.38 4.51
CA ALA A 47 -20.74 -2.85 5.84
C ALA A 47 -21.20 -4.29 6.11
N GLN A 48 -22.29 -4.73 5.49
CA GLN A 48 -22.76 -6.11 5.61
C GLN A 48 -21.80 -7.09 4.94
N ILE A 49 -21.35 -6.79 3.71
CA ILE A 49 -20.33 -7.59 3.01
C ILE A 49 -19.03 -7.63 3.81
N GLU A 50 -18.60 -6.50 4.37
CA GLU A 50 -17.37 -6.47 5.19
C GLU A 50 -17.48 -7.35 6.44
N GLN A 51 -18.66 -7.42 7.05
CA GLN A 51 -18.91 -8.31 8.18
C GLN A 51 -18.80 -9.79 7.75
N GLU A 52 -19.39 -10.17 6.63
CA GLU A 52 -19.33 -11.54 6.10
C GLU A 52 -17.88 -11.90 5.73
N LEU A 53 -17.17 -11.01 5.04
CA LEU A 53 -15.75 -11.20 4.71
C LEU A 53 -14.86 -11.40 5.94
N ALA A 54 -15.18 -10.76 7.07
CA ALA A 54 -14.37 -10.87 8.28
C ALA A 54 -14.38 -12.30 8.90
N GLU A 55 -15.40 -13.09 8.59
CA GLU A 55 -15.55 -14.47 9.07
C GLU A 55 -14.91 -15.53 8.16
N LEU A 56 -14.51 -15.14 6.93
CA LEU A 56 -13.96 -16.03 5.92
C LEU A 56 -12.43 -16.11 5.97
N ASP A 57 -11.86 -17.20 5.49
CA ASP A 57 -10.43 -17.29 5.23
C ASP A 57 -10.02 -16.56 3.92
N ASP A 58 -8.72 -16.49 3.62
CA ASP A 58 -8.23 -15.70 2.48
C ASP A 58 -8.65 -16.26 1.11
N GLU A 59 -8.83 -17.58 0.99
CA GLU A 59 -9.28 -18.22 -0.25
C GLU A 59 -10.78 -17.99 -0.45
N GLU A 60 -11.55 -18.18 0.61
CA GLU A 60 -13.00 -17.94 0.62
C GLU A 60 -13.33 -16.47 0.33
N LYS A 61 -12.59 -15.52 0.94
CA LYS A 61 -12.72 -14.07 0.67
C LYS A 61 -12.56 -13.76 -0.81
N LYS A 62 -11.55 -14.35 -1.43
CA LYS A 62 -11.29 -14.12 -2.85
C LYS A 62 -12.44 -14.62 -3.73
N MET A 63 -12.92 -15.82 -3.48
CA MET A 63 -14.05 -16.39 -4.20
C MET A 63 -15.31 -15.56 -4.01
N PHE A 64 -15.60 -15.14 -2.79
CA PHE A 64 -16.77 -14.32 -2.46
C PHE A 64 -16.73 -12.96 -3.18
N LEU A 65 -15.58 -12.28 -3.20
CA LEU A 65 -15.42 -11.02 -3.92
C LEU A 65 -15.55 -11.21 -5.45
N GLU A 66 -15.04 -12.31 -6.00
CA GLU A 66 -15.18 -12.64 -7.41
C GLU A 66 -16.65 -12.87 -7.79
N ASP A 67 -17.42 -13.58 -6.95
CA ASP A 67 -18.85 -13.83 -7.16
C ASP A 67 -19.68 -12.54 -7.13
N LEU A 68 -19.30 -11.59 -6.28
CA LEU A 68 -19.92 -10.25 -6.22
C LEU A 68 -19.46 -9.30 -7.35
N GLY A 69 -18.48 -9.71 -8.17
CA GLY A 69 -17.89 -8.85 -9.20
C GLY A 69 -17.07 -7.69 -8.65
N VAL A 70 -16.60 -7.78 -7.38
CA VAL A 70 -15.82 -6.77 -6.70
C VAL A 70 -14.35 -7.18 -6.67
N LYS A 71 -13.43 -6.27 -6.98
CA LYS A 71 -11.99 -6.58 -7.08
C LYS A 71 -11.27 -6.61 -5.74
N GLU A 72 -11.76 -5.87 -4.76
CA GLU A 72 -11.14 -5.68 -3.46
C GLU A 72 -12.17 -5.30 -2.39
N SER A 73 -11.91 -5.64 -1.14
CA SER A 73 -12.79 -5.31 -0.02
C SER A 73 -12.85 -3.80 0.24
N GLY A 74 -13.89 -3.35 0.95
CA GLY A 74 -13.98 -1.97 1.42
C GLY A 74 -12.86 -1.60 2.40
N LEU A 75 -12.38 -2.57 3.19
CA LEU A 75 -11.23 -2.40 4.08
C LEU A 75 -9.95 -2.12 3.25
N ASP A 76 -9.71 -2.86 2.16
CA ASP A 76 -8.57 -2.62 1.28
C ASP A 76 -8.63 -1.23 0.63
N LYS A 77 -9.82 -0.83 0.17
CA LYS A 77 -10.07 0.52 -0.36
C LYS A 77 -9.75 1.60 0.69
N LEU A 78 -10.22 1.41 1.93
CA LEU A 78 -9.96 2.34 3.04
C LEU A 78 -8.46 2.47 3.34
N ILE A 79 -7.73 1.35 3.39
CA ILE A 79 -6.28 1.33 3.62
C ILE A 79 -5.57 2.12 2.51
N LYS A 80 -5.85 1.81 1.25
CA LYS A 80 -5.26 2.49 0.09
C LYS A 80 -5.53 3.98 0.08
N ALA A 81 -6.79 4.38 0.27
CA ALA A 81 -7.19 5.78 0.35
C ALA A 81 -6.51 6.51 1.51
N SER A 82 -6.38 5.86 2.68
CA SER A 82 -5.69 6.42 3.84
C SER A 82 -4.19 6.62 3.60
N TYR A 83 -3.52 5.64 2.98
CA TYR A 83 -2.12 5.74 2.60
C TYR A 83 -1.88 6.86 1.57
N SER A 84 -2.74 6.93 0.55
CA SER A 84 -2.73 7.99 -0.46
C SER A 84 -2.89 9.37 0.18
N LEU A 85 -3.92 9.55 1.00
CA LEU A 85 -4.23 10.81 1.68
C LEU A 85 -3.09 11.28 2.59
N LEU A 86 -2.43 10.36 3.28
CA LEU A 86 -1.33 10.67 4.19
C LEU A 86 0.02 10.77 3.47
N GLY A 87 0.06 10.44 2.18
CA GLY A 87 1.30 10.38 1.40
C GLY A 87 2.26 9.33 1.93
N LEU A 88 1.74 8.17 2.30
CA LEU A 88 2.52 7.03 2.81
C LEU A 88 2.77 6.03 1.68
N ILE A 89 3.91 5.36 1.79
CA ILE A 89 4.30 4.21 0.98
C ILE A 89 4.91 3.14 1.88
N SER A 90 4.99 1.91 1.37
CA SER A 90 5.64 0.81 2.08
C SER A 90 6.79 0.25 1.25
N TYR A 91 7.94 0.05 1.89
CA TYR A 91 9.00 -0.77 1.35
C TYR A 91 9.16 -2.04 2.20
N LEU A 92 9.81 -3.05 1.64
CA LEU A 92 9.96 -4.36 2.24
C LEU A 92 11.43 -4.65 2.55
N THR A 93 11.67 -5.35 3.63
CA THR A 93 12.94 -6.02 3.88
C THR A 93 12.69 -7.52 3.93
N ALA A 94 13.54 -8.30 3.27
CA ALA A 94 13.48 -9.76 3.29
C ALA A 94 14.84 -10.29 3.76
N GLY A 95 14.84 -10.93 4.91
CA GLY A 95 15.98 -11.64 5.49
C GLY A 95 15.71 -13.15 5.57
N GLU A 96 16.69 -13.92 6.03
CA GLU A 96 16.55 -15.38 6.20
C GLU A 96 15.52 -15.73 7.29
N THR A 97 15.38 -14.89 8.30
CA THR A 97 14.55 -15.15 9.48
C THR A 97 13.26 -14.32 9.51
N GLU A 98 13.23 -13.19 8.83
CA GLU A 98 12.10 -12.26 8.89
C GLU A 98 11.93 -11.50 7.56
N SER A 99 10.69 -11.38 7.12
CA SER A 99 10.27 -10.43 6.09
C SER A 99 9.35 -9.40 6.73
N ARG A 100 9.59 -8.11 6.44
CA ARG A 100 8.83 -7.03 7.08
C ARG A 100 8.55 -5.88 6.13
N ALA A 101 7.33 -5.32 6.25
CA ALA A 101 6.94 -4.07 5.60
C ALA A 101 7.21 -2.87 6.53
N TRP A 102 7.71 -1.79 5.95
CA TRP A 102 8.05 -0.56 6.65
C TRP A 102 7.34 0.61 6.00
N THR A 103 6.53 1.31 6.76
CA THR A 103 5.79 2.48 6.27
C THR A 103 6.63 3.75 6.42
N ILE A 104 6.76 4.48 5.32
CA ILE A 104 7.49 5.75 5.22
C ILE A 104 6.65 6.79 4.47
N LYS A 105 7.07 8.04 4.48
CA LYS A 105 6.46 9.08 3.63
C LYS A 105 6.99 8.98 2.20
N LYS A 106 6.13 9.22 1.23
CA LYS A 106 6.52 9.38 -0.17
C LYS A 106 7.57 10.49 -0.29
N GLY A 107 8.63 10.23 -1.06
CA GLY A 107 9.76 11.14 -1.18
C GLY A 107 10.88 10.93 -0.15
N THR A 108 10.75 9.92 0.74
CA THR A 108 11.81 9.57 1.67
C THR A 108 13.00 8.96 0.92
N LYS A 109 14.22 9.47 1.20
CA LYS A 109 15.45 8.94 0.64
C LYS A 109 15.94 7.69 1.39
N ALA A 110 16.78 6.88 0.72
CA ALA A 110 17.26 5.60 1.26
C ALA A 110 17.87 5.67 2.67
N PRO A 111 18.70 6.67 3.06
CA PRO A 111 19.17 6.77 4.45
C PRO A 111 18.05 6.96 5.46
N GLY A 112 17.06 7.83 5.16
CA GLY A 112 15.91 8.04 6.03
C GLY A 112 15.01 6.80 6.14
N ALA A 113 14.86 6.02 5.06
CA ALA A 113 14.19 4.73 5.10
C ALA A 113 14.96 3.73 5.99
N ALA A 114 16.28 3.63 5.84
CA ALA A 114 17.13 2.82 6.72
C ALA A 114 17.00 3.22 8.19
N GLY A 115 16.89 4.52 8.47
CA GLY A 115 16.66 5.08 9.80
C GLY A 115 15.34 4.66 10.44
N LYS A 116 14.35 4.29 9.62
CA LYS A 116 13.09 3.73 10.11
C LYS A 116 13.26 2.37 10.78
N ILE A 117 14.28 1.61 10.37
CA ILE A 117 14.64 0.32 10.96
C ILE A 117 15.44 0.57 12.25
N HIS A 118 16.54 1.31 12.14
CA HIS A 118 17.39 1.69 13.26
C HIS A 118 18.21 2.94 12.94
N SER A 119 18.46 3.80 13.93
CA SER A 119 19.25 5.04 13.77
C SER A 119 20.67 4.79 13.28
N ASP A 120 21.28 3.66 13.63
CA ASP A 120 22.62 3.30 13.17
C ASP A 120 22.66 3.00 11.68
N PHE A 121 21.60 2.45 11.10
CA PHE A 121 21.48 2.19 9.67
C PHE A 121 21.47 3.51 8.88
N GLU A 122 20.84 4.55 9.42
CA GLU A 122 20.84 5.88 8.81
C GLU A 122 22.24 6.52 8.88
N ARG A 123 22.86 6.50 10.07
CA ARG A 123 24.19 7.10 10.29
C ARG A 123 25.28 6.42 9.48
N GLY A 124 25.27 5.08 9.50
CA GLY A 124 26.26 4.26 8.81
C GLY A 124 25.92 3.93 7.37
N PHE A 125 24.88 4.51 6.77
CA PHE A 125 24.40 4.18 5.43
C PHE A 125 25.51 4.28 4.37
N ILE A 126 25.72 3.18 3.64
CA ILE A 126 26.68 3.10 2.52
C ILE A 126 25.92 3.09 1.19
N LYS A 127 25.04 2.10 1.00
CA LYS A 127 24.21 1.91 -0.19
C LYS A 127 23.01 1.01 0.10
N ALA A 128 22.06 0.99 -0.81
CA ALA A 128 20.94 0.06 -0.81
C ALA A 128 20.99 -0.84 -2.04
N GLU A 129 20.74 -2.13 -1.88
CA GLU A 129 20.41 -3.04 -2.97
C GLU A 129 18.91 -3.09 -3.07
N VAL A 130 18.35 -2.65 -4.20
CA VAL A 130 16.92 -2.46 -4.40
C VAL A 130 16.42 -3.30 -5.57
N VAL A 131 15.32 -3.99 -5.37
CA VAL A 131 14.57 -4.68 -6.44
C VAL A 131 13.09 -4.43 -6.21
N SER A 132 12.30 -4.26 -7.28
CA SER A 132 10.84 -4.15 -7.11
C SER A 132 10.25 -5.48 -6.63
N TYR A 133 9.20 -5.42 -5.82
CA TYR A 133 8.48 -6.62 -5.37
C TYR A 133 8.01 -7.48 -6.56
N LYS A 134 7.53 -6.82 -7.62
CA LYS A 134 7.07 -7.50 -8.83
C LYS A 134 8.20 -8.30 -9.48
N ASP A 135 9.35 -7.68 -9.73
CA ASP A 135 10.51 -8.33 -10.34
C ASP A 135 11.03 -9.47 -9.49
N LEU A 136 11.04 -9.30 -8.16
CA LEU A 136 11.46 -10.34 -7.23
C LEU A 136 10.53 -11.56 -7.29
N MET A 137 9.21 -11.34 -7.33
CA MET A 137 8.22 -12.42 -7.44
C MET A 137 8.34 -13.17 -8.77
N GLU A 138 8.55 -12.45 -9.89
CA GLU A 138 8.75 -13.06 -11.22
C GLU A 138 10.06 -13.87 -11.27
N CYS A 139 11.09 -13.47 -10.52
CA CYS A 139 12.36 -14.20 -10.44
C CYS A 139 12.34 -15.34 -9.43
N GLY A 140 11.43 -15.33 -8.47
CA GLY A 140 11.29 -16.31 -7.42
C GLY A 140 12.27 -16.16 -6.24
N ASN A 141 13.45 -15.54 -6.45
CA ASN A 141 14.42 -15.27 -5.39
C ASN A 141 15.40 -14.16 -5.77
N MET A 142 16.12 -13.63 -4.76
CA MET A 142 17.07 -12.53 -4.90
C MET A 142 18.28 -12.89 -5.77
N VAL A 143 18.73 -14.15 -5.79
CA VAL A 143 19.88 -14.59 -6.59
C VAL A 143 19.54 -14.51 -8.08
N ALA A 144 18.39 -15.06 -8.47
CA ALA A 144 17.92 -14.99 -9.86
C ALA A 144 17.67 -13.56 -10.31
N ALA A 145 17.15 -12.69 -9.41
CA ALA A 145 16.98 -11.27 -9.70
C ALA A 145 18.34 -10.56 -9.94
N LYS A 146 19.38 -10.92 -9.18
CA LYS A 146 20.75 -10.41 -9.39
C LYS A 146 21.35 -10.88 -10.72
N GLU A 147 21.20 -12.16 -11.06
CA GLU A 147 21.67 -12.71 -12.33
C GLU A 147 21.02 -12.05 -13.55
N LYS A 148 19.75 -11.67 -13.44
CA LYS A 148 19.02 -10.92 -14.47
C LYS A 148 19.34 -9.42 -14.49
N GLY A 149 20.15 -8.92 -13.55
CA GLY A 149 20.52 -7.50 -13.45
C GLY A 149 19.37 -6.59 -12.96
N LEU A 150 18.34 -7.14 -12.31
CA LEU A 150 17.18 -6.39 -11.81
C LEU A 150 17.41 -5.78 -10.43
N VAL A 151 18.47 -6.21 -9.73
CA VAL A 151 18.86 -5.62 -8.44
C VAL A 151 19.75 -4.41 -8.69
N ARG A 152 19.22 -3.23 -8.40
CA ARG A 152 19.93 -1.95 -8.52
C ARG A 152 20.77 -1.67 -7.27
N GLN A 153 21.87 -0.98 -7.44
CA GLN A 153 22.65 -0.45 -6.32
C GLN A 153 22.44 1.07 -6.25
N GLU A 154 21.80 1.50 -5.18
CA GLU A 154 21.36 2.86 -5.00
C GLU A 154 22.11 3.57 -3.87
N GLY A 155 22.40 4.85 -4.09
CA GLY A 155 23.10 5.70 -3.13
C GLY A 155 22.17 6.50 -2.23
N LYS A 156 22.77 7.50 -1.53
CA LYS A 156 22.08 8.33 -0.53
C LYS A 156 20.93 9.18 -1.11
N GLU A 157 21.00 9.51 -2.41
CA GLU A 157 19.99 10.35 -3.06
C GLU A 157 18.80 9.57 -3.62
N TYR A 158 18.84 8.24 -3.56
CA TYR A 158 17.76 7.41 -4.03
C TYR A 158 16.48 7.67 -3.23
N VAL A 159 15.40 7.98 -3.93
CA VAL A 159 14.06 8.12 -3.36
C VAL A 159 13.37 6.77 -3.41
N VAL A 160 13.00 6.24 -2.25
CA VAL A 160 12.35 4.93 -2.15
C VAL A 160 10.97 4.95 -2.80
N GLU A 161 10.69 3.91 -3.58
CA GLU A 161 9.41 3.69 -4.25
C GLU A 161 8.55 2.67 -3.48
N ASP A 162 7.21 2.75 -3.69
CA ASP A 162 6.29 1.80 -3.07
C ASP A 162 6.50 0.38 -3.62
N GLY A 163 6.60 -0.59 -2.71
CA GLY A 163 6.87 -1.97 -3.09
C GLY A 163 8.35 -2.30 -3.37
N ASP A 164 9.28 -1.38 -3.11
CA ASP A 164 10.70 -1.72 -3.15
C ASP A 164 11.06 -2.78 -2.10
N VAL A 165 11.80 -3.80 -2.49
CA VAL A 165 12.45 -4.74 -1.58
C VAL A 165 13.90 -4.32 -1.43
N ILE A 166 14.30 -3.95 -0.21
CA ILE A 166 15.57 -3.25 0.03
C ILE A 166 16.45 -4.01 1.02
N LEU A 167 17.71 -4.17 0.64
CA LEU A 167 18.78 -4.61 1.55
C LEU A 167 19.76 -3.44 1.77
N PHE A 168 19.73 -2.85 2.96
CA PHE A 168 20.61 -1.77 3.33
C PHE A 168 22.01 -2.28 3.70
N LYS A 169 23.05 -1.65 3.15
CA LYS A 169 24.44 -1.86 3.53
C LYS A 169 24.89 -0.64 4.34
N PHE A 170 25.37 -0.90 5.53
CA PHE A 170 25.80 0.14 6.46
C PHE A 170 27.05 -0.32 7.22
N ASN A 171 27.75 0.64 7.80
CA ASN A 171 28.89 0.41 8.67
C ASN A 171 28.73 1.29 9.92
N VAL A 172 28.85 0.70 11.10
CA VAL A 172 28.73 1.37 12.43
C VAL A 172 30.04 1.23 13.17
#